data_3e6dc86bb0ad895263d8612305f7153e
#
_entry.id   3e6dc86bb0ad895263d8612305f7153e
#
_cell.length_a   1.000
_cell.length_b   1.000
_cell.length_c   1.000
_cell.angle_alpha   90.00
_cell.angle_beta   90.00
_cell.angle_gamma   90.00
#
_symmetry.space_group_name_H-M   'P 1'
#
loop_
_entity.id
_entity.type
_entity.pdbx_description
1 polymer ?
#
loop_
_entity_poly.entity_id
_entity_poly.type
_entity_poly.pdbx_seq_one_letter_code
_entity_poly.pdbx_strand_id
1 'polypeptide(L)'
;MKLRLVPARQGALWVRYGLRVFFRRPLAYCLLFGLCLLLAPLLLFAVAPITSLGFIIATAQVLQGRFPLPGVFFEPLRGGGARLRAQLALCVAYAIGFSLVFWAAETVGGEAFDAFLQAMRSGKTSPEELQPLLSAPGLQSGRALLLIGLSALAIPFWHAPALVHWGGMSAPKALFFSTVAWWRNKGALALYALSWCAVAIVFLLLVTLVFSLLGQPELVVMAIMPSLLMFYAAFYASLYFTFADCFEPPNGSPPTETPP
;
A
#
# COMPACT_ATOMS: atom_id res chain seq x y z
N MET A 1 11.90 -18.31 -9.47
CA MET A 1 12.36 -16.93 -9.17
C MET A 1 13.54 -16.99 -8.22
N LYS A 2 14.59 -16.20 -8.46
CA LYS A 2 15.76 -16.07 -7.58
C LYS A 2 15.68 -14.73 -6.85
N LEU A 3 16.01 -14.71 -5.54
CA LEU A 3 16.10 -13.50 -4.75
C LEU A 3 17.40 -12.75 -5.10
N ARG A 4 17.28 -11.44 -5.35
CA ARG A 4 18.40 -10.51 -5.55
C ARG A 4 18.59 -9.61 -4.35
N LEU A 5 19.85 -9.28 -4.06
CA LEU A 5 20.20 -8.25 -3.11
C LEU A 5 20.39 -6.93 -3.85
N VAL A 6 19.74 -5.89 -3.37
CA VAL A 6 19.81 -4.56 -3.97
C VAL A 6 20.50 -3.58 -3.04
N PRO A 7 21.28 -2.62 -3.57
CA PRO A 7 21.92 -1.59 -2.75
C PRO A 7 20.87 -0.67 -2.14
N ALA A 8 21.15 -0.08 -0.97
CA ALA A 8 20.20 0.77 -0.25
C ALA A 8 19.67 1.93 -1.11
N ARG A 9 20.53 2.54 -1.94
CA ARG A 9 20.16 3.64 -2.86
C ARG A 9 18.99 3.29 -3.80
N GLN A 10 18.76 2.00 -4.05
CA GLN A 10 17.67 1.56 -4.92
C GLN A 10 16.30 1.94 -4.38
N GLY A 11 16.16 2.06 -3.04
CA GLY A 11 14.92 2.48 -2.42
C GLY A 11 14.44 3.87 -2.89
N ALA A 12 15.33 4.85 -2.98
CA ALA A 12 14.98 6.17 -3.51
C ALA A 12 14.66 6.13 -5.02
N LEU A 13 15.34 5.27 -5.78
CA LEU A 13 15.04 5.09 -7.21
C LEU A 13 13.65 4.48 -7.43
N TRP A 14 13.20 3.56 -6.59
CA TRP A 14 11.85 3.00 -6.68
C TRP A 14 10.77 4.07 -6.53
N VAL A 15 10.96 5.03 -5.61
CA VAL A 15 10.06 6.18 -5.47
C VAL A 15 10.07 7.04 -6.73
N ARG A 16 11.26 7.38 -7.24
CA ARG A 16 11.39 8.16 -8.48
C ARG A 16 10.72 7.49 -9.67
N TYR A 17 10.92 6.18 -9.84
CA TYR A 17 10.30 5.41 -10.91
C TYR A 17 8.78 5.30 -10.75
N GLY A 18 8.30 5.08 -9.52
CA GLY A 18 6.88 5.07 -9.19
C GLY A 18 6.20 6.38 -9.55
N LEU A 19 6.77 7.53 -9.13
CA LEU A 19 6.27 8.85 -9.48
C LEU A 19 6.28 9.06 -11.01
N ARG A 20 7.38 8.71 -11.69
CA ARG A 20 7.48 8.84 -13.15
C ARG A 20 6.40 8.03 -13.88
N VAL A 21 6.13 6.80 -13.46
CA VAL A 21 5.11 5.93 -14.06
C VAL A 21 3.71 6.44 -13.72
N PHE A 22 3.47 6.88 -12.49
CA PHE A 22 2.21 7.50 -12.09
C PHE A 22 1.88 8.70 -12.99
N PHE A 23 2.84 9.62 -13.20
CA PHE A 23 2.62 10.81 -14.04
C PHE A 23 2.47 10.50 -15.54
N ARG A 24 2.80 9.29 -16.02
CA ARG A 24 2.47 8.86 -17.40
C ARG A 24 0.96 8.63 -17.58
N ARG A 25 0.24 8.18 -16.54
CA ARG A 25 -1.19 7.84 -16.58
C ARG A 25 -1.88 8.15 -15.24
N PRO A 26 -1.83 9.41 -14.75
CA PRO A 26 -2.29 9.75 -13.41
C PRO A 26 -3.77 9.44 -13.19
N LEU A 27 -4.62 9.75 -14.17
CA LEU A 27 -6.06 9.47 -14.09
C LEU A 27 -6.34 7.97 -13.94
N ALA A 28 -5.62 7.10 -14.67
CA ALA A 28 -5.81 5.66 -14.56
C ALA A 28 -5.52 5.16 -13.14
N TYR A 29 -4.39 5.57 -12.55
CA TYR A 29 -4.03 5.18 -11.19
C TYR A 29 -4.99 5.75 -10.14
N CYS A 30 -5.40 7.01 -10.28
CA CYS A 30 -6.38 7.62 -9.38
C CYS A 30 -7.74 6.94 -9.47
N LEU A 31 -8.22 6.59 -10.69
CA LEU A 31 -9.47 5.85 -10.87
C LEU A 31 -9.40 4.44 -10.28
N LEU A 32 -8.28 3.72 -10.49
CA LEU A 32 -8.08 2.39 -9.90
C LEU A 32 -8.08 2.48 -8.37
N PHE A 33 -7.37 3.46 -7.79
CA PHE A 33 -7.32 3.63 -6.35
C PHE A 33 -8.66 4.10 -5.77
N GLY A 34 -9.34 5.03 -6.44
CA GLY A 34 -10.70 5.47 -6.07
C GLY A 34 -11.71 4.32 -6.08
N LEU A 35 -11.61 3.42 -7.09
CA LEU A 35 -12.43 2.21 -7.13
C LEU A 35 -12.13 1.29 -5.93
N CYS A 36 -10.86 1.11 -5.57
CA CYS A 36 -10.49 0.33 -4.38
C CYS A 36 -11.06 0.94 -3.10
N LEU A 37 -10.99 2.26 -2.94
CA LEU A 37 -11.59 2.96 -1.79
C LEU A 37 -13.10 2.79 -1.74
N LEU A 38 -13.78 2.88 -2.88
CA LEU A 38 -15.23 2.69 -2.97
C LEU A 38 -15.64 1.26 -2.58
N LEU A 39 -14.84 0.27 -2.97
CA LEU A 39 -15.12 -1.14 -2.68
C LEU A 39 -14.57 -1.62 -1.32
N ALA A 40 -13.67 -0.86 -0.69
CA ALA A 40 -13.03 -1.23 0.58
C ALA A 40 -14.03 -1.62 1.69
N PRO A 41 -15.14 -0.89 1.91
CA PRO A 41 -16.13 -1.26 2.93
C PRO A 41 -16.82 -2.59 2.64
N LEU A 42 -17.00 -2.94 1.36
CA LEU A 42 -17.65 -4.18 0.93
C LEU A 42 -16.72 -5.39 1.04
N LEU A 43 -15.42 -5.17 0.86
CA LEU A 43 -14.42 -6.23 0.75
C LEU A 43 -13.62 -6.47 2.03
N LEU A 44 -14.00 -5.79 3.13
CA LEU A 44 -13.49 -6.01 4.51
C LEU A 44 -11.95 -6.15 4.59
N PHE A 45 -11.19 -5.37 3.83
CA PHE A 45 -9.73 -5.41 3.80
C PHE A 45 -9.11 -6.78 3.39
N ALA A 46 -9.90 -7.84 3.32
CA ALA A 46 -9.44 -9.19 2.97
C ALA A 46 -8.76 -9.27 1.59
N VAL A 47 -9.11 -8.36 0.70
CA VAL A 47 -8.57 -8.33 -0.67
C VAL A 47 -7.30 -7.48 -0.82
N ALA A 48 -6.73 -6.95 0.26
CA ALA A 48 -5.52 -6.14 0.18
C ALA A 48 -4.37 -6.82 -0.61
N PRO A 49 -4.11 -8.15 -0.49
CA PRO A 49 -3.12 -8.82 -1.32
C PRO A 49 -3.45 -8.78 -2.81
N ILE A 50 -4.72 -8.92 -3.19
CA ILE A 50 -5.16 -8.84 -4.60
C ILE A 50 -5.07 -7.40 -5.11
N THR A 51 -5.42 -6.43 -4.28
CA THR A 51 -5.34 -5.01 -4.62
C THR A 51 -3.90 -4.60 -4.90
N SER A 52 -2.96 -4.93 -4.02
CA SER A 52 -1.54 -4.61 -4.22
C SER A 52 -1.00 -5.26 -5.51
N LEU A 53 -1.34 -6.51 -5.78
CA LEU A 53 -0.96 -7.20 -7.02
C LEU A 53 -1.59 -6.55 -8.24
N GLY A 54 -2.86 -6.12 -8.17
CA GLY A 54 -3.53 -5.41 -9.26
C GLY A 54 -2.77 -4.14 -9.67
N PHE A 55 -2.28 -3.36 -8.70
CA PHE A 55 -1.44 -2.18 -8.99
C PHE A 55 -0.07 -2.56 -9.57
N ILE A 56 0.54 -3.64 -9.10
CA ILE A 56 1.80 -4.13 -9.67
C ILE A 56 1.58 -4.54 -11.14
N ILE A 57 0.47 -5.23 -11.47
CA ILE A 57 0.09 -5.59 -12.84
C ILE A 57 -0.21 -4.33 -13.67
N ALA A 58 -0.96 -3.36 -13.10
CA ALA A 58 -1.25 -2.09 -13.77
C ALA A 58 0.03 -1.36 -14.16
N THR A 59 1.01 -1.31 -13.26
CA THR A 59 2.30 -0.69 -13.55
C THR A 59 3.06 -1.43 -14.65
N ALA A 60 3.06 -2.76 -14.65
CA ALA A 60 3.65 -3.56 -15.73
C ALA A 60 2.98 -3.25 -17.09
N GLN A 61 1.65 -3.06 -17.13
CA GLN A 61 0.92 -2.68 -18.34
C GLN A 61 1.28 -1.26 -18.82
N VAL A 62 1.39 -0.28 -17.90
CA VAL A 62 1.79 1.10 -18.25
C VAL A 62 3.21 1.14 -18.82
N LEU A 63 4.13 0.36 -18.26
CA LEU A 63 5.50 0.25 -18.80
C LEU A 63 5.53 -0.34 -20.23
N GLN A 64 4.56 -1.20 -20.57
CA GLN A 64 4.35 -1.72 -21.93
C GLN A 64 3.52 -0.77 -22.83
N GLY A 65 3.24 0.46 -22.41
CA GLY A 65 2.45 1.43 -23.15
C GLY A 65 0.94 1.19 -23.12
N ARG A 66 0.46 0.14 -22.45
CA ARG A 66 -0.97 -0.19 -22.32
C ARG A 66 -1.65 0.66 -21.25
N PHE A 67 -2.95 0.95 -21.45
CA PHE A 67 -3.76 1.62 -20.45
C PHE A 67 -4.32 0.59 -19.46
N PRO A 68 -4.06 0.71 -18.13
CA PRO A 68 -4.55 -0.24 -17.16
C PRO A 68 -6.04 0.00 -16.91
N LEU A 69 -6.84 -1.03 -17.13
CA LEU A 69 -8.27 -1.04 -16.85
C LEU A 69 -8.55 -1.70 -15.49
N PRO A 70 -9.73 -1.48 -14.87
CA PRO A 70 -10.11 -2.12 -13.60
C PRO A 70 -10.02 -3.65 -13.60
N GLY A 71 -10.05 -4.26 -14.78
CA GLY A 71 -9.85 -5.71 -14.97
C GLY A 71 -8.54 -6.26 -14.39
N VAL A 72 -7.53 -5.41 -14.12
CA VAL A 72 -6.26 -5.80 -13.50
C VAL A 72 -6.43 -6.44 -12.12
N PHE A 73 -7.49 -6.09 -11.38
CA PHE A 73 -7.79 -6.68 -10.06
C PHE A 73 -8.38 -8.09 -10.17
N PHE A 74 -8.89 -8.48 -11.33
CA PHE A 74 -9.38 -9.83 -11.59
C PHE A 74 -8.32 -10.75 -12.21
N GLU A 75 -7.23 -10.20 -12.74
CA GLU A 75 -6.13 -11.00 -13.30
C GLU A 75 -5.53 -12.00 -12.29
N PRO A 76 -5.31 -11.65 -11.01
CA PRO A 76 -4.84 -12.60 -10.01
C PRO A 76 -5.76 -13.83 -9.83
N LEU A 77 -7.05 -13.66 -10.08
CA LEU A 77 -8.07 -14.70 -9.91
C LEU A 77 -8.26 -15.57 -11.17
N ARG A 78 -7.75 -15.14 -12.33
CA ARG A 78 -7.85 -15.87 -13.60
C ARG A 78 -6.78 -16.96 -13.77
N GLY A 79 -5.85 -17.10 -12.82
CA GLY A 79 -4.83 -18.15 -12.82
C GLY A 79 -5.47 -19.54 -12.62
N GLY A 80 -4.81 -20.61 -13.09
CA GLY A 80 -5.28 -22.00 -12.87
C GLY A 80 -5.56 -22.32 -11.39
N GLY A 81 -6.33 -23.36 -11.10
CA GLY A 81 -6.89 -23.65 -9.79
C GLY A 81 -5.91 -23.65 -8.61
N ALA A 82 -4.64 -24.04 -8.82
CA ALA A 82 -3.62 -23.99 -7.79
C ALA A 82 -3.22 -22.53 -7.45
N ARG A 83 -3.07 -21.67 -8.47
CA ARG A 83 -2.71 -20.25 -8.30
C ARG A 83 -3.86 -19.49 -7.65
N LEU A 84 -5.10 -19.71 -8.07
CA LEU A 84 -6.28 -19.13 -7.46
C LEU A 84 -6.38 -19.50 -5.98
N ARG A 85 -6.23 -20.79 -5.64
CA ARG A 85 -6.25 -21.24 -4.24
C ARG A 85 -5.16 -20.57 -3.41
N ALA A 86 -3.95 -20.39 -3.95
CA ALA A 86 -2.87 -19.73 -3.25
C ALA A 86 -3.17 -18.24 -3.01
N GLN A 87 -3.76 -17.53 -3.99
CA GLN A 87 -4.16 -16.13 -3.82
C GLN A 87 -5.27 -15.97 -2.77
N LEU A 88 -6.29 -16.85 -2.82
CA LEU A 88 -7.37 -16.85 -1.82
C LEU A 88 -6.82 -17.18 -0.42
N ALA A 89 -5.89 -18.12 -0.30
CA ALA A 89 -5.22 -18.41 0.97
C ALA A 89 -4.45 -17.21 1.52
N LEU A 90 -3.80 -16.42 0.66
CA LEU A 90 -3.18 -15.14 1.08
C LEU A 90 -4.23 -14.15 1.59
N CYS A 91 -5.37 -14.02 0.92
CA CYS A 91 -6.45 -13.14 1.37
C CYS A 91 -7.00 -13.55 2.73
N VAL A 92 -7.24 -14.84 2.94
CA VAL A 92 -7.71 -15.36 4.23
C VAL A 92 -6.66 -15.14 5.33
N ALA A 93 -5.39 -15.46 5.06
CA ALA A 93 -4.32 -15.27 6.01
C ALA A 93 -4.14 -13.77 6.38
N TYR A 94 -4.27 -12.88 5.39
CA TYR A 94 -4.22 -11.43 5.63
C TYR A 94 -5.41 -10.96 6.48
N ALA A 95 -6.62 -11.42 6.17
CA ALA A 95 -7.82 -11.08 6.94
C ALA A 95 -7.70 -11.52 8.41
N ILE A 96 -7.21 -12.74 8.64
CA ILE A 96 -6.97 -13.25 10.01
C ILE A 96 -5.92 -12.36 10.71
N GLY A 97 -4.78 -12.10 10.06
CA GLY A 97 -3.72 -11.25 10.63
C GLY A 97 -4.21 -9.84 10.93
N PHE A 98 -4.97 -9.23 10.01
CA PHE A 98 -5.58 -7.92 10.21
C PHE A 98 -6.55 -7.92 11.41
N SER A 99 -7.44 -8.91 11.49
CA SER A 99 -8.40 -9.03 12.59
C SER A 99 -7.71 -9.20 13.95
N LEU A 100 -6.63 -9.99 14.00
CA LEU A 100 -5.85 -10.15 15.24
C LEU A 100 -5.16 -8.85 15.67
N VAL A 101 -4.55 -8.12 14.72
CA VAL A 101 -3.93 -6.83 15.01
C VAL A 101 -4.97 -5.80 15.46
N PHE A 102 -6.12 -5.76 14.79
CA PHE A 102 -7.20 -4.85 15.14
C PHE A 102 -7.78 -5.15 16.52
N TRP A 103 -8.07 -6.41 16.80
CA TRP A 103 -8.53 -6.88 18.11
C TRP A 103 -7.54 -6.53 19.23
N ALA A 104 -6.25 -6.76 19.01
CA ALA A 104 -5.21 -6.40 19.97
C ALA A 104 -5.16 -4.88 20.21
N ALA A 105 -5.29 -4.06 19.15
CA ALA A 105 -5.31 -2.62 19.25
C ALA A 105 -6.55 -2.11 20.01
N GLU A 106 -7.71 -2.70 19.77
CA GLU A 106 -8.97 -2.42 20.48
C GLU A 106 -8.83 -2.78 21.98
N THR A 107 -8.28 -3.96 22.28
CA THR A 107 -8.05 -4.41 23.66
C THR A 107 -7.10 -3.47 24.43
N VAL A 108 -6.01 -3.01 23.80
CA VAL A 108 -5.06 -2.08 24.43
C VAL A 108 -5.62 -0.65 24.51
N GLY A 109 -6.41 -0.24 23.52
CA GLY A 109 -7.04 1.07 23.47
C GLY A 109 -8.22 1.23 24.41
N GLY A 110 -8.90 0.12 24.73
CA GLY A 110 -10.04 0.07 25.64
C GLY A 110 -11.16 1.03 25.26
N GLU A 111 -11.85 1.58 26.28
CA GLU A 111 -13.00 2.48 26.09
C GLU A 111 -12.70 3.69 25.18
N ALA A 112 -11.47 4.20 25.22
CA ALA A 112 -11.08 5.34 24.38
C ALA A 112 -11.05 4.99 22.89
N PHE A 113 -10.64 3.75 22.56
CA PHE A 113 -10.63 3.26 21.18
C PHE A 113 -12.07 3.03 20.69
N ASP A 114 -12.93 2.45 21.55
CA ASP A 114 -14.34 2.22 21.25
C ASP A 114 -15.10 3.54 21.05
N ALA A 115 -14.87 4.52 21.93
CA ALA A 115 -15.46 5.84 21.79
C ALA A 115 -15.06 6.53 20.48
N PHE A 116 -13.79 6.39 20.06
CA PHE A 116 -13.31 6.91 18.78
C PHE A 116 -14.00 6.21 17.61
N LEU A 117 -14.10 4.87 17.61
CA LEU A 117 -14.80 4.12 16.56
C LEU A 117 -16.28 4.50 16.50
N GLN A 118 -16.92 4.71 17.64
CA GLN A 118 -18.32 5.12 17.71
C GLN A 118 -18.52 6.55 17.16
N ALA A 119 -17.61 7.49 17.48
CA ALA A 119 -17.63 8.83 16.91
C ALA A 119 -17.50 8.80 15.38
N MET A 120 -16.58 7.98 14.85
CA MET A 120 -16.42 7.79 13.40
C MET A 120 -17.69 7.21 12.74
N ARG A 121 -18.31 6.19 13.34
CA ARG A 121 -19.55 5.56 12.83
C ARG A 121 -20.75 6.50 12.87
N SER A 122 -20.84 7.37 13.88
CA SER A 122 -21.95 8.33 14.05
C SER A 122 -21.76 9.61 13.23
N GLY A 123 -20.66 9.74 12.47
CA GLY A 123 -20.37 10.94 11.69
C GLY A 123 -19.96 12.16 12.52
N LYS A 124 -19.65 11.99 13.80
CA LYS A 124 -19.11 13.04 14.67
C LYS A 124 -17.63 13.23 14.36
N THR A 125 -17.35 14.08 13.39
CA THR A 125 -15.99 14.29 12.86
C THR A 125 -15.51 15.73 13.01
N SER A 126 -16.22 16.56 13.79
CA SER A 126 -15.77 17.92 14.07
C SER A 126 -14.47 17.91 14.89
N PRO A 127 -13.56 18.86 14.68
CA PRO A 127 -12.32 18.95 15.46
C PRO A 127 -12.56 19.03 16.96
N GLU A 128 -13.62 19.72 17.40
CA GLU A 128 -13.98 19.91 18.79
C GLU A 128 -14.40 18.60 19.48
N GLU A 129 -15.09 17.71 18.75
CA GLU A 129 -15.52 16.40 19.24
C GLU A 129 -14.40 15.36 19.22
N LEU A 130 -13.50 15.44 18.22
CA LEU A 130 -12.43 14.45 18.05
C LEU A 130 -11.20 14.76 18.91
N GLN A 131 -10.87 16.03 19.15
CA GLN A 131 -9.64 16.40 19.85
C GLN A 131 -9.49 15.76 21.25
N PRO A 132 -10.53 15.71 22.11
CA PRO A 132 -10.45 15.03 23.38
C PRO A 132 -10.17 13.53 23.23
N LEU A 133 -10.83 12.89 22.27
CA LEU A 133 -10.64 11.46 21.98
C LEU A 133 -9.23 11.17 21.47
N LEU A 134 -8.73 12.00 20.54
CA LEU A 134 -7.39 11.86 19.97
C LEU A 134 -6.28 12.04 21.00
N SER A 135 -6.54 12.78 22.08
CA SER A 135 -5.59 13.02 23.17
C SER A 135 -5.63 11.94 24.25
N ALA A 136 -6.62 11.04 24.22
CA ALA A 136 -6.78 9.99 25.23
C ALA A 136 -5.60 8.98 25.15
N PRO A 137 -4.91 8.70 26.29
CA PRO A 137 -3.74 7.80 26.29
C PRO A 137 -4.06 6.40 25.76
N GLY A 138 -5.24 5.85 26.07
CA GLY A 138 -5.70 4.56 25.56
C GLY A 138 -5.78 4.55 24.04
N LEU A 139 -6.39 5.56 23.42
CA LEU A 139 -6.47 5.66 21.97
C LEU A 139 -5.08 5.77 21.34
N GLN A 140 -4.16 6.53 21.94
CA GLN A 140 -2.78 6.65 21.44
C GLN A 140 -2.07 5.31 21.45
N SER A 141 -2.20 4.53 22.54
CA SER A 141 -1.61 3.20 22.68
C SER A 141 -2.20 2.21 21.67
N GLY A 142 -3.53 2.17 21.52
CA GLY A 142 -4.21 1.33 20.53
C GLY A 142 -3.81 1.67 19.11
N ARG A 143 -3.72 2.96 18.76
CA ARG A 143 -3.23 3.42 17.44
C ARG A 143 -1.78 3.04 17.18
N ALA A 144 -0.91 3.20 18.18
CA ALA A 144 0.49 2.82 18.03
C ALA A 144 0.60 1.31 17.78
N LEU A 145 -0.12 0.47 18.53
CA LEU A 145 -0.16 -0.96 18.32
C LEU A 145 -0.72 -1.32 16.92
N LEU A 146 -1.79 -0.64 16.49
CA LEU A 146 -2.36 -0.84 15.16
C LEU A 146 -1.34 -0.53 14.06
N LEU A 147 -0.66 0.61 14.14
CA LEU A 147 0.36 1.01 13.16
C LEU A 147 1.55 0.04 13.13
N ILE A 148 2.07 -0.35 14.29
CA ILE A 148 3.18 -1.32 14.39
C ILE A 148 2.74 -2.69 13.87
N GLY A 149 1.56 -3.16 14.29
CA GLY A 149 1.03 -4.46 13.91
C GLY A 149 0.74 -4.55 12.40
N LEU A 150 0.12 -3.52 11.80
CA LEU A 150 -0.11 -3.47 10.35
C LEU A 150 1.20 -3.36 9.56
N SER A 151 2.19 -2.63 10.08
CA SER A 151 3.52 -2.57 9.46
C SER A 151 4.21 -3.92 9.49
N ALA A 152 4.13 -4.65 10.61
CA ALA A 152 4.65 -6.01 10.72
C ALA A 152 3.92 -6.99 9.81
N LEU A 153 2.57 -6.88 9.72
CA LEU A 153 1.76 -7.68 8.82
C LEU A 153 2.09 -7.42 7.35
N ALA A 154 2.42 -6.19 6.98
CA ALA A 154 2.78 -5.85 5.60
C ALA A 154 4.04 -6.60 5.12
N ILE A 155 5.00 -6.92 6.00
CA ILE A 155 6.27 -7.56 5.64
C ILE A 155 6.07 -8.86 4.85
N PRO A 156 5.38 -9.89 5.37
CA PRO A 156 5.17 -11.14 4.64
C PRO A 156 4.29 -10.97 3.41
N PHE A 157 3.40 -9.99 3.38
CA PHE A 157 2.48 -9.78 2.27
C PHE A 157 3.00 -8.83 1.18
N TRP A 158 4.16 -8.17 1.39
CA TRP A 158 4.71 -7.17 0.48
C TRP A 158 4.91 -7.68 -0.96
N HIS A 159 5.53 -8.84 -1.10
CA HIS A 159 5.81 -9.46 -2.39
C HIS A 159 5.05 -10.77 -2.62
N ALA A 160 4.42 -11.34 -1.58
CA ALA A 160 3.81 -12.66 -1.65
C ALA A 160 2.76 -12.80 -2.77
N PRO A 161 1.84 -11.84 -3.00
CA PRO A 161 0.87 -11.95 -4.09
C PRO A 161 1.54 -12.03 -5.47
N ALA A 162 2.60 -11.27 -5.69
CA ALA A 162 3.37 -11.28 -6.93
C ALA A 162 4.18 -12.59 -7.11
N LEU A 163 4.71 -13.15 -6.02
CA LEU A 163 5.40 -14.44 -6.02
C LEU A 163 4.46 -15.60 -6.34
N VAL A 164 3.21 -15.55 -5.89
CA VAL A 164 2.17 -16.51 -6.31
C VAL A 164 1.84 -16.33 -7.78
N HIS A 165 1.62 -15.08 -8.22
CA HIS A 165 1.16 -14.78 -9.58
C HIS A 165 2.20 -15.14 -10.64
N TRP A 166 3.42 -14.61 -10.53
CA TRP A 166 4.50 -14.86 -11.51
C TRP A 166 5.41 -16.04 -11.17
N GLY A 167 5.57 -16.35 -9.88
CA GLY A 167 6.43 -17.43 -9.41
C GLY A 167 5.74 -18.79 -9.30
N GLY A 168 4.40 -18.84 -9.37
CA GLY A 168 3.63 -20.08 -9.18
C GLY A 168 3.80 -20.71 -7.80
N MET A 169 4.18 -19.92 -6.80
CA MET A 169 4.47 -20.42 -5.46
C MET A 169 3.17 -20.68 -4.67
N SER A 170 3.20 -21.66 -3.75
CA SER A 170 2.16 -21.81 -2.75
C SER A 170 2.15 -20.64 -1.75
N ALA A 171 1.02 -20.34 -1.12
CA ALA A 171 0.89 -19.20 -0.20
C ALA A 171 1.94 -19.22 0.93
N PRO A 172 2.18 -20.33 1.69
CA PRO A 172 3.19 -20.34 2.75
C PRO A 172 4.60 -20.06 2.21
N LYS A 173 4.94 -20.63 1.04
CA LYS A 173 6.24 -20.42 0.41
C LYS A 173 6.40 -18.96 -0.04
N ALA A 174 5.36 -18.34 -0.58
CA ALA A 174 5.38 -16.95 -1.01
C ALA A 174 5.54 -15.98 0.19
N LEU A 175 4.82 -16.22 1.30
CA LEU A 175 4.97 -15.46 2.54
C LEU A 175 6.39 -15.55 3.10
N PHE A 176 6.95 -16.75 3.15
CA PHE A 176 8.32 -16.97 3.60
C PHE A 176 9.34 -16.21 2.73
N PHE A 177 9.27 -16.36 1.42
CA PHE A 177 10.21 -15.68 0.52
C PHE A 177 10.03 -14.16 0.51
N SER A 178 8.80 -13.65 0.66
CA SER A 178 8.54 -12.23 0.83
C SER A 178 9.23 -11.69 2.09
N THR A 179 9.07 -12.38 3.23
CA THR A 179 9.71 -12.02 4.50
C THR A 179 11.25 -12.03 4.39
N VAL A 180 11.81 -13.07 3.77
CA VAL A 180 13.26 -13.17 3.56
C VAL A 180 13.76 -12.04 2.65
N ALA A 181 13.03 -11.73 1.56
CA ALA A 181 13.38 -10.64 0.66
C ALA A 181 13.37 -9.29 1.38
N TRP A 182 12.34 -9.04 2.19
CA TRP A 182 12.23 -7.83 2.98
C TRP A 182 13.41 -7.68 3.95
N TRP A 183 13.72 -8.73 4.69
CA TRP A 183 14.81 -8.73 5.68
C TRP A 183 16.18 -8.53 5.03
N ARG A 184 16.44 -9.21 3.92
CA ARG A 184 17.72 -9.11 3.21
C ARG A 184 17.92 -7.79 2.48
N ASN A 185 16.83 -7.11 2.08
CA ASN A 185 16.84 -5.82 1.39
C ASN A 185 16.36 -4.67 2.31
N LYS A 186 16.41 -4.84 3.63
CA LYS A 186 15.93 -3.86 4.63
C LYS A 186 16.49 -2.45 4.44
N GLY A 187 17.73 -2.31 4.00
CA GLY A 187 18.36 -1.01 3.75
C GLY A 187 17.70 -0.26 2.57
N ALA A 188 17.37 -0.98 1.49
CA ALA A 188 16.65 -0.39 0.36
C ALA A 188 15.21 -0.05 0.73
N LEU A 189 14.52 -0.93 1.47
CA LEU A 189 13.14 -0.69 1.92
C LEU A 189 13.06 0.43 2.97
N ALA A 190 14.05 0.56 3.87
CA ALA A 190 14.12 1.68 4.79
C ALA A 190 14.30 3.01 4.04
N LEU A 191 15.21 3.08 3.06
CA LEU A 191 15.39 4.28 2.26
C LEU A 191 14.16 4.56 1.39
N TYR A 192 13.47 3.53 0.89
CA TYR A 192 12.20 3.66 0.19
C TYR A 192 11.12 4.30 1.09
N ALA A 193 10.97 3.82 2.33
CA ALA A 193 10.01 4.39 3.28
C ALA A 193 10.36 5.85 3.62
N LEU A 194 11.64 6.13 3.93
CA LEU A 194 12.11 7.50 4.20
C LEU A 194 11.89 8.44 3.02
N SER A 195 12.12 7.95 1.79
CA SER A 195 11.89 8.75 0.58
C SER A 195 10.41 9.07 0.38
N TRP A 196 9.49 8.13 0.66
CA TRP A 196 8.05 8.41 0.63
C TRP A 196 7.62 9.36 1.74
N CYS A 197 8.19 9.26 2.95
CA CYS A 197 7.97 10.25 4.01
C CYS A 197 8.43 11.64 3.57
N ALA A 198 9.61 11.76 2.96
CA ALA A 198 10.10 13.04 2.43
C ALA A 198 9.17 13.61 1.35
N VAL A 199 8.70 12.78 0.40
CA VAL A 199 7.72 13.20 -0.62
C VAL A 199 6.43 13.69 0.03
N ALA A 200 5.90 12.99 1.03
CA ALA A 200 4.69 13.38 1.75
C ALA A 200 4.86 14.73 2.47
N ILE A 201 5.98 14.92 3.17
CA ILE A 201 6.28 16.16 3.90
C ILE A 201 6.41 17.33 2.91
N VAL A 202 7.22 17.18 1.86
CA VAL A 202 7.41 18.24 0.84
C VAL A 202 6.07 18.58 0.18
N PHE A 203 5.28 17.58 -0.16
CA PHE A 203 3.98 17.78 -0.78
C PHE A 203 3.02 18.54 0.14
N LEU A 204 2.93 18.16 1.42
CA LEU A 204 2.09 18.84 2.41
C LEU A 204 2.53 20.30 2.60
N LEU A 205 3.84 20.54 2.72
CA LEU A 205 4.39 21.89 2.84
C LEU A 205 4.06 22.76 1.62
N LEU A 206 4.16 22.20 0.41
CA LEU A 206 3.82 22.91 -0.82
C LEU A 206 2.33 23.25 -0.90
N VAL A 207 1.44 22.30 -0.56
CA VAL A 207 -0.02 22.54 -0.52
C VAL A 207 -0.33 23.64 0.49
N THR A 208 0.20 23.55 1.71
CA THR A 208 -0.01 24.56 2.76
C THR A 208 0.51 25.93 2.32
N LEU A 209 1.70 26.00 1.76
CA LEU A 209 2.29 27.25 1.27
C LEU A 209 1.43 27.92 0.19
N VAL A 210 1.00 27.13 -0.81
CA VAL A 210 0.19 27.65 -1.92
C VAL A 210 -1.12 28.27 -1.41
N PHE A 211 -1.88 27.54 -0.56
CA PHE A 211 -3.15 28.08 -0.05
C PHE A 211 -2.97 29.21 0.94
N SER A 212 -1.88 29.24 1.72
CA SER A 212 -1.54 30.37 2.58
C SER A 212 -1.22 31.63 1.77
N LEU A 213 -0.46 31.50 0.67
CA LEU A 213 -0.15 32.63 -0.24
C LEU A 213 -1.39 33.14 -0.97
N LEU A 214 -2.37 32.27 -1.22
CA LEU A 214 -3.66 32.66 -1.80
C LEU A 214 -4.62 33.31 -0.77
N GLY A 215 -4.22 33.39 0.51
CA GLY A 215 -5.05 33.93 1.59
C GLY A 215 -6.23 33.03 1.97
N GLN A 216 -6.17 31.75 1.64
CA GLN A 216 -7.27 30.79 1.86
C GLN A 216 -6.76 29.50 2.54
N PRO A 217 -6.19 29.57 3.75
CA PRO A 217 -5.60 28.42 4.43
C PRO A 217 -6.64 27.32 4.77
N GLU A 218 -7.92 27.65 4.90
CA GLU A 218 -9.02 26.69 5.11
C GLU A 218 -9.18 25.70 3.94
N LEU A 219 -8.82 26.07 2.72
CA LEU A 219 -8.88 25.17 1.56
C LEU A 219 -7.84 24.06 1.61
N VAL A 220 -6.83 24.17 2.47
CA VAL A 220 -5.85 23.08 2.69
C VAL A 220 -6.56 21.79 3.10
N VAL A 221 -7.56 21.89 4.00
CA VAL A 221 -8.33 20.71 4.45
C VAL A 221 -9.08 20.04 3.29
N MET A 222 -9.66 20.85 2.41
CA MET A 222 -10.36 20.33 1.21
C MET A 222 -9.39 19.69 0.21
N ALA A 223 -8.17 20.19 0.12
CA ALA A 223 -7.14 19.68 -0.78
C ALA A 223 -6.50 18.37 -0.27
N ILE A 224 -6.56 18.07 1.03
CA ILE A 224 -5.93 16.88 1.62
C ILE A 224 -6.50 15.59 0.99
N MET A 225 -7.81 15.45 0.85
CA MET A 225 -8.43 14.20 0.34
C MET A 225 -7.99 13.83 -1.07
N PRO A 226 -8.09 14.71 -2.09
CA PRO A 226 -7.58 14.39 -3.42
C PRO A 226 -6.06 14.20 -3.43
N SER A 227 -5.35 14.91 -2.55
CA SER A 227 -3.91 14.76 -2.40
C SER A 227 -3.49 13.39 -1.87
N LEU A 228 -4.18 12.89 -0.86
CA LEU A 228 -3.96 11.54 -0.33
C LEU A 228 -4.27 10.47 -1.38
N LEU A 229 -5.35 10.65 -2.16
CA LEU A 229 -5.68 9.73 -3.26
C LEU A 229 -4.54 9.64 -4.27
N MET A 230 -4.00 10.79 -4.71
CA MET A 230 -2.87 10.84 -5.64
C MET A 230 -1.60 10.23 -5.02
N PHE A 231 -1.32 10.54 -3.76
CA PHE A 231 -0.15 10.02 -3.04
C PHE A 231 -0.19 8.49 -2.94
N TYR A 232 -1.30 7.92 -2.48
CA TYR A 232 -1.44 6.47 -2.38
C TYR A 232 -1.44 5.80 -3.75
N ALA A 233 -2.08 6.38 -4.76
CA ALA A 233 -2.05 5.86 -6.12
C ALA A 233 -0.61 5.80 -6.68
N ALA A 234 0.20 6.84 -6.45
CA ALA A 234 1.62 6.87 -6.81
C ALA A 234 2.45 5.86 -5.99
N PHE A 235 2.17 5.74 -4.68
CA PHE A 235 2.80 4.74 -3.82
C PHE A 235 2.55 3.32 -4.36
N TYR A 236 1.31 2.96 -4.65
CA TYR A 236 0.97 1.65 -5.20
C TYR A 236 1.61 1.40 -6.57
N ALA A 237 1.73 2.44 -7.42
CA ALA A 237 2.46 2.31 -8.70
C ALA A 237 3.94 1.95 -8.49
N SER A 238 4.55 2.38 -7.39
CA SER A 238 5.97 2.11 -7.10
C SER A 238 6.25 0.69 -6.61
N LEU A 239 5.24 -0.05 -6.13
CA LEU A 239 5.40 -1.42 -5.62
C LEU A 239 5.97 -2.38 -6.66
N TYR A 240 5.66 -2.17 -7.94
CA TYR A 240 6.21 -2.96 -9.03
C TYR A 240 7.75 -2.97 -9.01
N PHE A 241 8.39 -1.83 -8.81
CA PHE A 241 9.84 -1.71 -8.84
C PHE A 241 10.50 -2.40 -7.65
N THR A 242 9.85 -2.39 -6.48
CA THR A 242 10.35 -3.13 -5.30
C THR A 242 10.37 -4.64 -5.57
N PHE A 243 9.35 -5.15 -6.30
CA PHE A 243 9.28 -6.56 -6.68
C PHE A 243 10.27 -6.89 -7.81
N ALA A 244 10.26 -6.12 -8.89
CA ALA A 244 11.05 -6.38 -10.09
C ALA A 244 12.56 -6.41 -9.83
N ASP A 245 13.05 -5.57 -8.90
CA ASP A 245 14.47 -5.54 -8.55
C ASP A 245 14.86 -6.62 -7.56
N CYS A 246 13.95 -7.02 -6.65
CA CYS A 246 14.22 -8.04 -5.64
C CYS A 246 14.11 -9.47 -6.17
N PHE A 247 13.46 -9.70 -7.32
CA PHE A 247 13.23 -11.05 -7.83
C PHE A 247 13.49 -11.17 -9.34
N GLU A 248 14.31 -12.13 -9.73
CA GLU A 248 14.50 -12.51 -11.13
C GLU A 248 13.38 -13.42 -11.61
N PRO A 249 12.81 -13.18 -12.82
CA PRO A 249 11.86 -14.11 -13.42
C PRO A 249 12.53 -15.46 -13.74
N PRO A 250 11.75 -16.57 -13.80
CA PRO A 250 12.31 -17.92 -14.00
C PRO A 250 13.06 -18.10 -15.31
N ASN A 251 12.75 -17.32 -16.35
CA ASN A 251 13.21 -17.52 -17.72
C ASN A 251 14.23 -16.48 -18.22
N GLY A 252 14.88 -15.73 -17.33
CA GLY A 252 15.91 -14.77 -17.74
C GLY A 252 15.43 -13.62 -18.64
N SER A 253 14.13 -13.53 -18.91
CA SER A 253 13.57 -12.36 -19.57
C SER A 253 13.77 -11.17 -18.65
N PRO A 254 14.47 -10.11 -19.06
CA PRO A 254 14.62 -8.94 -18.19
C PRO A 254 13.22 -8.45 -17.78
N PRO A 255 13.00 -8.06 -16.52
CA PRO A 255 11.87 -7.21 -16.21
C PRO A 255 11.98 -6.05 -17.17
N THR A 256 10.92 -5.84 -17.96
CA THR A 256 10.83 -4.79 -18.99
C THR A 256 11.57 -3.56 -18.52
N GLU A 257 12.50 -3.12 -19.34
CA GLU A 257 13.52 -2.07 -19.13
C GLU A 257 13.10 -1.02 -18.10
N THR A 258 13.98 -0.82 -17.11
CA THR A 258 13.92 0.40 -16.28
C THR A 258 13.87 1.58 -17.26
N PRO A 259 12.86 2.46 -17.17
CA PRO A 259 12.79 3.61 -18.06
C PRO A 259 14.05 4.45 -17.89
N PRO A 260 14.65 4.90 -19.01
CA PRO A 260 15.84 5.73 -18.99
C PRO A 260 15.67 7.02 -18.18
#